data_32075db132d9ceb4b69fecb6f010ee94
#
_entry.id   32075db132d9ceb4b69fecb6f010ee94
#
_cell.length_a   1.000
_cell.length_b   1.000
_cell.length_c   1.000
_cell.angle_alpha   90.00
_cell.angle_beta   90.00
_cell.angle_gamma   90.00
#
_symmetry.space_group_name_H-M   'P 1'
#
loop_
_entity.id
_entity.type
_entity.pdbx_description
1 polymer ?
#
loop_
_entity_poly.entity_id
_entity_poly.type
_entity_poly.pdbx_seq_one_letter_code
_entity_poly.pdbx_strand_id
1 'polypeptide(L)'
;MLLPLLLLLLQGPAAAPVAPPPPIPLATFIALAGDDARQADRAEAAIVKQWDNRYAIMLVELANFTSPQAQERIFGLLERGSGQHFGTDVDRWYAWIWRTDPGTHPSYAEFKATLYASIDPRFRSYFDGAPKTGIRLDEIRWGGVVRDGIPPLDHPKMLPANQATYLADASLVFAIELNGDARAYPKRIMAWHEMVRDRIGGEELNGVYCTLCGSMIFYRATIKGVHHVLGTSGFLYRSNKLMYDHATQSLWSTLTGTPVVGPLVGRGLELEPLSVVTTT
;
A
#
# COMPACT_ATOMS: atom_id res chain seq x y z
N MET A 1 -78.44 3.00 -2.70
CA MET A 1 -77.37 3.44 -3.57
C MET A 1 -76.54 4.45 -2.79
N LEU A 2 -75.42 4.03 -2.20
CA LEU A 2 -74.45 4.88 -1.51
C LEU A 2 -73.23 5.03 -2.43
N LEU A 3 -72.96 6.27 -2.87
CA LEU A 3 -71.73 6.63 -3.61
C LEU A 3 -70.57 6.71 -2.64
N PRO A 4 -69.40 6.15 -2.91
CA PRO A 4 -68.21 6.35 -2.14
C PRO A 4 -67.53 7.68 -2.54
N LEU A 5 -67.29 8.53 -1.55
CA LEU A 5 -66.53 9.79 -1.67
C LEU A 5 -65.02 9.45 -1.88
N LEU A 6 -64.48 9.72 -3.09
CA LEU A 6 -63.08 9.52 -3.41
C LEU A 6 -62.27 10.69 -2.87
N LEU A 7 -61.52 10.48 -1.75
CA LEU A 7 -60.56 11.47 -1.21
C LEU A 7 -59.29 11.47 -2.07
N LEU A 8 -59.15 12.46 -2.95
CA LEU A 8 -57.90 12.74 -3.62
C LEU A 8 -56.90 13.39 -2.63
N LEU A 9 -55.97 12.60 -2.14
CA LEU A 9 -54.78 13.14 -1.43
C LEU A 9 -53.86 13.81 -2.46
N LEU A 10 -53.84 15.14 -2.44
CA LEU A 10 -52.85 15.93 -3.17
C LEU A 10 -51.46 15.70 -2.52
N GLN A 11 -50.68 14.82 -3.12
CA GLN A 11 -49.25 14.72 -2.80
C GLN A 11 -48.55 15.98 -3.33
N GLY A 12 -48.08 16.82 -2.40
CA GLY A 12 -47.21 17.94 -2.74
C GLY A 12 -45.90 17.44 -3.41
N PRO A 13 -45.26 18.29 -4.22
CA PRO A 13 -44.02 17.89 -4.88
C PRO A 13 -43.00 17.45 -3.84
N ALA A 14 -42.45 16.22 -4.01
CA ALA A 14 -41.36 15.73 -3.20
C ALA A 14 -40.20 16.73 -3.27
N ALA A 15 -39.73 17.19 -2.12
CA ALA A 15 -38.55 18.06 -2.08
C ALA A 15 -37.39 17.37 -2.79
N ALA A 16 -36.75 18.07 -3.73
CA ALA A 16 -35.57 17.56 -4.41
C ALA A 16 -34.49 17.17 -3.35
N PRO A 17 -33.80 16.03 -3.53
CA PRO A 17 -32.74 15.62 -2.59
C PRO A 17 -31.70 16.74 -2.51
N VAL A 18 -31.46 17.20 -1.28
CA VAL A 18 -30.41 18.20 -1.01
C VAL A 18 -29.06 17.54 -1.37
N ALA A 19 -28.31 18.19 -2.27
CA ALA A 19 -26.98 17.70 -2.63
C ALA A 19 -26.12 17.57 -1.35
N PRO A 20 -25.35 16.51 -1.18
CA PRO A 20 -24.46 16.36 -0.06
C PRO A 20 -23.48 17.54 0.01
N PRO A 21 -23.10 18.00 1.21
CA PRO A 21 -22.15 19.09 1.35
C PRO A 21 -20.82 18.73 0.64
N PRO A 22 -20.11 19.71 0.09
CA PRO A 22 -18.81 19.47 -0.55
C PRO A 22 -17.85 18.84 0.47
N PRO A 23 -16.96 17.94 0.03
CA PRO A 23 -16.00 17.30 0.92
C PRO A 23 -15.06 18.33 1.54
N ILE A 24 -14.59 18.05 2.76
CA ILE A 24 -13.65 18.91 3.48
C ILE A 24 -12.34 19.01 2.68
N PRO A 25 -11.77 20.23 2.48
CA PRO A 25 -10.52 20.39 1.75
C PRO A 25 -9.33 19.64 2.41
N LEU A 26 -8.39 19.12 1.62
CA LEU A 26 -7.18 18.43 2.12
C LEU A 26 -6.38 19.26 3.11
N ALA A 27 -6.27 20.59 2.86
CA ALA A 27 -5.58 21.52 3.75
C ALA A 27 -6.11 21.47 5.19
N THR A 28 -7.40 21.15 5.39
CA THR A 28 -8.00 21.01 6.71
C THR A 28 -7.43 19.79 7.46
N PHE A 29 -7.23 18.67 6.78
CA PHE A 29 -6.59 17.49 7.39
C PHE A 29 -5.13 17.76 7.72
N ILE A 30 -4.39 18.36 6.82
CA ILE A 30 -2.97 18.70 7.03
C ILE A 30 -2.80 19.69 8.21
N ALA A 31 -3.74 20.62 8.37
CA ALA A 31 -3.72 21.58 9.47
C ALA A 31 -3.77 20.94 10.88
N LEU A 32 -4.31 19.71 11.01
CA LEU A 32 -4.29 18.97 12.28
C LEU A 32 -2.86 18.60 12.74
N ALA A 33 -1.94 18.44 11.78
CA ALA A 33 -0.54 18.08 12.04
C ALA A 33 0.36 19.30 12.21
N GLY A 34 -0.15 20.52 11.94
CA GLY A 34 0.62 21.76 12.01
C GLY A 34 0.85 22.25 13.45
N ASP A 35 1.85 23.13 13.61
CA ASP A 35 2.23 23.70 14.91
C ASP A 35 1.29 24.83 15.39
N ASP A 36 0.44 25.37 14.51
CA ASP A 36 -0.56 26.39 14.87
C ASP A 36 -1.78 25.75 15.54
N ALA A 37 -1.79 25.78 16.87
CA ALA A 37 -2.88 25.23 17.69
C ALA A 37 -4.27 25.79 17.31
N ARG A 38 -4.37 27.09 16.98
CA ARG A 38 -5.65 27.71 16.58
C ARG A 38 -6.16 27.19 15.25
N GLN A 39 -5.23 26.92 14.33
CA GLN A 39 -5.57 26.34 13.03
C GLN A 39 -5.98 24.89 13.19
N ALA A 40 -5.28 24.13 14.03
CA ALA A 40 -5.61 22.75 14.35
C ALA A 40 -6.99 22.64 15.02
N ASP A 41 -7.32 23.52 15.97
CA ASP A 41 -8.65 23.56 16.64
C ASP A 41 -9.79 23.85 15.65
N ARG A 42 -9.57 24.78 14.72
CA ARG A 42 -10.56 25.07 13.65
C ARG A 42 -10.74 23.88 12.70
N ALA A 43 -9.64 23.23 12.35
CA ALA A 43 -9.66 22.05 11.49
C ALA A 43 -10.42 20.89 12.15
N GLU A 44 -10.14 20.62 13.42
CA GLU A 44 -10.84 19.61 14.21
C GLU A 44 -12.35 19.90 14.28
N ALA A 45 -12.75 21.13 14.63
CA ALA A 45 -14.15 21.52 14.68
C ALA A 45 -14.87 21.35 13.34
N ALA A 46 -14.20 21.67 12.23
CA ALA A 46 -14.74 21.51 10.88
C ALA A 46 -14.96 20.03 10.54
N ILE A 47 -14.01 19.15 10.87
CA ILE A 47 -14.08 17.71 10.60
C ILE A 47 -15.17 17.06 11.46
N VAL A 48 -15.24 17.39 12.75
CA VAL A 48 -16.31 16.90 13.65
C VAL A 48 -17.69 17.27 13.13
N LYS A 49 -17.86 18.52 12.71
CA LYS A 49 -19.15 19.02 12.20
C LYS A 49 -19.63 18.30 10.95
N GLN A 50 -18.72 17.85 10.11
CA GLN A 50 -19.01 17.20 8.84
C GLN A 50 -18.42 15.80 8.78
N TRP A 51 -18.40 15.07 9.92
CA TRP A 51 -17.80 13.75 9.97
C TRP A 51 -18.34 12.82 8.89
N ASP A 52 -17.40 12.12 8.28
CA ASP A 52 -17.67 11.03 7.34
C ASP A 52 -16.63 9.92 7.59
N ASN A 53 -17.05 8.68 7.67
CA ASN A 53 -16.14 7.56 7.94
C ASN A 53 -15.03 7.41 6.87
N ARG A 54 -15.20 7.97 5.67
CA ARG A 54 -14.17 8.06 4.63
C ARG A 54 -12.95 8.88 5.06
N TYR A 55 -13.08 9.72 6.10
CA TYR A 55 -11.97 10.52 6.64
C TYR A 55 -11.05 9.70 7.56
N ALA A 56 -11.54 8.59 8.08
CA ALA A 56 -10.81 7.80 9.07
C ALA A 56 -9.43 7.37 8.57
N ILE A 57 -9.33 6.88 7.33
CA ILE A 57 -8.04 6.45 6.77
C ILE A 57 -7.03 7.60 6.67
N MET A 58 -7.47 8.80 6.28
CA MET A 58 -6.60 9.97 6.19
C MET A 58 -6.05 10.36 7.57
N LEU A 59 -6.91 10.31 8.59
CA LEU A 59 -6.53 10.63 9.96
C LEU A 59 -5.56 9.60 10.54
N VAL A 60 -5.81 8.30 10.30
CA VAL A 60 -4.91 7.23 10.75
C VAL A 60 -3.54 7.35 10.09
N GLU A 61 -3.49 7.61 8.79
CA GLU A 61 -2.21 7.82 8.10
C GLU A 61 -1.50 9.07 8.59
N LEU A 62 -2.21 10.18 8.73
CA LEU A 62 -1.65 11.45 9.21
C LEU A 62 -1.04 11.32 10.61
N ALA A 63 -1.67 10.57 11.51
CA ALA A 63 -1.19 10.35 12.86
C ALA A 63 0.24 9.79 12.91
N ASN A 64 0.64 8.96 11.92
CA ASN A 64 1.98 8.39 11.83
C ASN A 64 3.08 9.43 11.55
N PHE A 65 2.71 10.67 11.16
CA PHE A 65 3.64 11.74 10.73
C PHE A 65 3.56 12.98 11.62
N THR A 66 3.00 12.86 12.82
CA THR A 66 2.73 14.00 13.68
C THR A 66 3.41 13.89 15.04
N SER A 67 3.47 15.00 15.78
CA SER A 67 3.92 15.02 17.17
C SER A 67 2.96 14.21 18.06
N PRO A 68 3.41 13.72 19.23
CA PRO A 68 2.55 12.99 20.17
C PRO A 68 1.25 13.74 20.54
N GLN A 69 1.32 15.06 20.70
CA GLN A 69 0.15 15.88 21.00
C GLN A 69 -0.85 15.91 19.83
N ALA A 70 -0.35 16.03 18.59
CA ALA A 70 -1.20 15.96 17.40
C ALA A 70 -1.78 14.55 17.21
N GLN A 71 -1.03 13.48 17.54
CA GLN A 71 -1.53 12.11 17.52
C GLN A 71 -2.71 11.93 18.49
N GLU A 72 -2.60 12.37 19.73
CA GLU A 72 -3.70 12.30 20.72
C GLU A 72 -4.94 13.01 20.22
N ARG A 73 -4.79 14.21 19.65
CA ARG A 73 -5.86 14.98 19.02
C ARG A 73 -6.54 14.18 17.91
N ILE A 74 -5.74 13.62 16.98
CA ILE A 74 -6.24 12.87 15.81
C ILE A 74 -6.98 11.61 16.25
N PHE A 75 -6.43 10.83 17.18
CA PHE A 75 -7.10 9.62 17.67
C PHE A 75 -8.36 9.95 18.47
N GLY A 76 -8.35 11.01 19.27
CA GLY A 76 -9.55 11.50 19.94
C GLY A 76 -10.64 11.96 18.95
N LEU A 77 -10.24 12.58 17.83
CA LEU A 77 -11.16 12.95 16.75
C LEU A 77 -11.74 11.71 16.06
N LEU A 78 -10.91 10.71 15.77
CA LEU A 78 -11.35 9.42 15.22
C LEU A 78 -12.38 8.73 16.10
N GLU A 79 -12.15 8.68 17.41
CA GLU A 79 -13.08 8.08 18.38
C GLU A 79 -14.41 8.81 18.42
N ARG A 80 -14.38 10.14 18.53
CA ARG A 80 -15.61 10.95 18.55
C ARG A 80 -16.43 10.84 17.27
N GLY A 81 -15.75 10.78 16.12
CA GLY A 81 -16.42 10.75 14.83
C GLY A 81 -16.95 9.35 14.47
N SER A 82 -16.15 8.31 14.67
CA SER A 82 -16.50 6.95 14.28
C SER A 82 -17.33 6.18 15.32
N GLY A 83 -17.31 6.62 16.58
CA GLY A 83 -17.87 5.88 17.71
C GLY A 83 -17.06 4.62 18.09
N GLN A 84 -15.85 4.45 17.54
CA GLN A 84 -14.94 3.36 17.90
C GLN A 84 -13.95 3.84 18.97
N HIS A 85 -13.50 2.93 19.84
CA HIS A 85 -12.57 3.23 20.93
C HIS A 85 -11.35 2.34 20.85
N PHE A 86 -10.40 2.72 20.01
CA PHE A 86 -9.16 1.96 19.80
C PHE A 86 -7.92 2.70 20.33
N GLY A 87 -8.09 3.94 20.85
CA GLY A 87 -6.97 4.75 21.29
C GLY A 87 -5.95 4.95 20.17
N THR A 88 -4.68 4.77 20.51
CA THR A 88 -3.55 4.89 19.58
C THR A 88 -3.19 3.58 18.84
N ASP A 89 -4.02 2.56 18.95
CA ASP A 89 -3.80 1.26 18.29
C ASP A 89 -4.11 1.35 16.80
N VAL A 90 -3.09 1.70 16.04
CA VAL A 90 -3.14 1.90 14.58
C VAL A 90 -3.63 0.64 13.85
N ASP A 91 -3.23 -0.55 14.29
CA ASP A 91 -3.60 -1.80 13.60
C ASP A 91 -5.09 -2.11 13.80
N ARG A 92 -5.66 -1.80 14.95
CA ARG A 92 -7.12 -1.90 15.17
C ARG A 92 -7.89 -0.91 14.31
N TRP A 93 -7.38 0.33 14.12
CA TRP A 93 -7.97 1.30 13.21
C TRP A 93 -7.97 0.81 11.77
N TYR A 94 -6.84 0.31 11.26
CA TYR A 94 -6.78 -0.27 9.91
C TYR A 94 -7.71 -1.48 9.77
N ALA A 95 -7.73 -2.40 10.75
CA ALA A 95 -8.60 -3.56 10.71
C ALA A 95 -10.09 -3.18 10.66
N TRP A 96 -10.49 -2.14 11.39
CA TRP A 96 -11.86 -1.61 11.35
C TRP A 96 -12.18 -0.99 9.98
N ILE A 97 -11.31 -0.12 9.46
CA ILE A 97 -11.49 0.53 8.16
C ILE A 97 -11.60 -0.53 7.04
N TRP A 98 -10.69 -1.49 7.02
CA TRP A 98 -10.70 -2.52 5.97
C TRP A 98 -11.92 -3.45 6.03
N ARG A 99 -12.42 -3.73 7.23
CA ARG A 99 -13.61 -4.56 7.43
C ARG A 99 -14.91 -3.83 7.05
N THR A 100 -15.01 -2.55 7.41
CA THR A 100 -16.25 -1.77 7.17
C THR A 100 -16.31 -1.17 5.79
N ASP A 101 -15.16 -0.99 5.15
CA ASP A 101 -14.98 -0.41 3.81
C ASP A 101 -15.82 0.88 3.59
N PRO A 102 -15.57 1.94 4.37
CA PRO A 102 -16.33 3.18 4.24
C PRO A 102 -16.05 3.92 2.92
N GLY A 103 -15.13 3.42 2.11
CA GLY A 103 -14.55 4.13 0.98
C GLY A 103 -13.50 5.16 1.41
N THR A 104 -13.10 6.00 0.46
CA THR A 104 -12.09 7.03 0.68
C THR A 104 -12.58 8.42 0.27
N HIS A 105 -11.96 9.47 0.81
CA HIS A 105 -12.18 10.84 0.36
C HIS A 105 -11.87 10.97 -1.15
N PRO A 106 -12.59 11.77 -1.95
CA PRO A 106 -12.32 11.94 -3.40
C PRO A 106 -10.88 12.35 -3.72
N SER A 107 -10.24 13.12 -2.84
CA SER A 107 -8.84 13.53 -2.98
C SER A 107 -7.86 12.64 -2.21
N TYR A 108 -8.21 11.40 -1.87
CA TYR A 108 -7.35 10.54 -1.05
C TYR A 108 -6.02 10.19 -1.73
N ALA A 109 -6.02 9.96 -3.03
CA ALA A 109 -4.80 9.72 -3.79
C ALA A 109 -3.82 10.92 -3.69
N GLU A 110 -4.32 12.16 -3.86
CA GLU A 110 -3.53 13.38 -3.70
C GLU A 110 -3.05 13.58 -2.26
N PHE A 111 -3.88 13.23 -1.28
CA PHE A 111 -3.47 13.21 0.13
C PHE A 111 -2.26 12.28 0.34
N LYS A 112 -2.33 11.03 -0.15
CA LYS A 112 -1.21 10.09 -0.07
C LYS A 112 0.02 10.61 -0.78
N ALA A 113 -0.14 11.15 -2.00
CA ALA A 113 0.95 11.74 -2.76
C ALA A 113 1.66 12.85 -1.98
N THR A 114 0.89 13.72 -1.32
CA THR A 114 1.43 14.84 -0.53
C THR A 114 2.08 14.35 0.77
N LEU A 115 1.40 13.49 1.52
CA LEU A 115 1.87 12.99 2.81
C LEU A 115 3.17 12.20 2.67
N TYR A 116 3.20 11.24 1.75
CA TYR A 116 4.36 10.36 1.58
C TYR A 116 5.53 11.03 0.85
N ALA A 117 5.30 12.09 0.07
CA ALA A 117 6.38 12.90 -0.50
C ALA A 117 7.24 13.60 0.57
N SER A 118 6.75 13.77 1.80
CA SER A 118 7.54 14.28 2.92
C SER A 118 8.63 13.30 3.40
N ILE A 119 8.47 12.00 3.12
CA ILE A 119 9.47 10.96 3.42
C ILE A 119 10.44 10.82 2.26
N ASP A 120 9.90 10.66 1.05
CA ASP A 120 10.63 10.51 -0.20
C ASP A 120 9.83 11.16 -1.33
N PRO A 121 10.34 12.25 -1.93
CA PRO A 121 9.63 12.92 -3.03
C PRO A 121 9.23 12.00 -4.18
N ARG A 122 9.98 10.90 -4.41
CA ARG A 122 9.71 9.91 -5.45
C ARG A 122 8.41 9.12 -5.20
N PHE A 123 7.92 9.05 -3.96
CA PHE A 123 6.66 8.39 -3.61
C PHE A 123 5.44 9.05 -4.26
N ARG A 124 5.54 10.37 -4.56
CA ARG A 124 4.49 11.09 -5.25
C ARG A 124 4.07 10.41 -6.54
N SER A 125 5.03 9.87 -7.31
CA SER A 125 4.78 9.22 -8.59
C SER A 125 3.83 8.01 -8.53
N TYR A 126 3.64 7.40 -7.38
CA TYR A 126 2.74 6.25 -7.21
C TYR A 126 1.27 6.65 -7.09
N PHE A 127 1.00 7.87 -6.57
CA PHE A 127 -0.36 8.28 -6.19
C PHE A 127 -0.84 9.52 -6.94
N ASP A 128 0.06 10.27 -7.60
CA ASP A 128 -0.28 11.52 -8.30
C ASP A 128 -1.23 11.26 -9.48
N GLY A 129 -2.12 12.25 -9.75
CA GLY A 129 -3.01 12.20 -10.90
C GLY A 129 -4.09 11.11 -10.83
N ALA A 130 -4.50 10.64 -9.66
CA ALA A 130 -5.48 9.57 -9.47
C ALA A 130 -5.14 8.31 -10.31
N PRO A 131 -4.11 7.57 -9.95
CA PRO A 131 -3.60 6.45 -10.73
C PRO A 131 -4.66 5.36 -10.89
N LYS A 132 -4.57 4.57 -11.96
CA LYS A 132 -5.34 3.33 -12.07
C LYS A 132 -4.95 2.40 -10.93
N THR A 133 -5.94 1.76 -10.30
CA THR A 133 -5.73 0.83 -9.20
C THR A 133 -6.45 -0.48 -9.43
N GLY A 134 -5.80 -1.59 -9.10
CA GLY A 134 -6.38 -2.94 -9.03
C GLY A 134 -6.67 -3.38 -7.60
N ILE A 135 -6.26 -2.56 -6.62
CA ILE A 135 -6.49 -2.74 -5.19
C ILE A 135 -6.95 -1.41 -4.58
N ARG A 136 -7.52 -1.44 -3.38
CA ARG A 136 -7.88 -0.21 -2.68
C ARG A 136 -6.63 0.54 -2.19
N LEU A 137 -6.58 1.85 -2.39
CA LEU A 137 -5.44 2.68 -1.96
C LEU A 137 -5.27 2.73 -0.44
N ASP A 138 -6.35 2.59 0.33
CA ASP A 138 -6.32 2.55 1.79
C ASP A 138 -5.70 1.26 2.36
N GLU A 139 -5.54 0.23 1.53
CA GLU A 139 -4.83 -1.00 1.87
C GLU A 139 -3.31 -0.93 1.62
N ILE A 140 -2.84 0.18 1.03
CA ILE A 140 -1.42 0.43 0.79
C ILE A 140 -0.85 1.24 1.96
N ARG A 141 0.07 0.64 2.71
CA ARG A 141 0.76 1.25 3.86
C ARG A 141 2.23 1.48 3.56
N TRP A 142 2.81 2.51 4.18
CA TRP A 142 4.26 2.68 4.16
C TRP A 142 4.94 1.58 4.99
N GLY A 143 5.98 0.96 4.42
CA GLY A 143 6.71 -0.15 5.01
C GLY A 143 7.93 0.26 5.86
N GLY A 144 8.10 1.56 6.16
CA GLY A 144 9.18 2.06 7.02
C GLY A 144 10.48 2.39 6.29
N VAL A 145 10.56 2.23 4.96
CA VAL A 145 11.76 2.49 4.16
C VAL A 145 11.45 3.41 2.98
N VAL A 146 12.45 4.18 2.53
CA VAL A 146 12.35 4.95 1.30
C VAL A 146 12.41 4.03 0.07
N ARG A 147 12.05 4.54 -1.08
CA ARG A 147 12.17 3.81 -2.35
C ARG A 147 13.63 3.39 -2.57
N ASP A 148 13.85 2.09 -2.85
CA ASP A 148 15.17 1.44 -2.94
C ASP A 148 16.04 1.60 -1.68
N GLY A 149 15.43 1.90 -0.53
CA GLY A 149 16.11 2.00 0.76
C GLY A 149 16.68 0.67 1.26
N ILE A 150 16.17 -0.45 0.71
CA ILE A 150 16.74 -1.78 0.87
C ILE A 150 17.38 -2.14 -0.49
N PRO A 151 18.72 -2.07 -0.62
CA PRO A 151 19.38 -2.33 -1.90
C PRO A 151 19.25 -3.80 -2.29
N PRO A 152 18.81 -4.12 -3.52
CA PRO A 152 18.72 -5.50 -3.99
C PRO A 152 20.10 -6.14 -4.16
N LEU A 153 20.16 -7.47 -4.12
CA LEU A 153 21.27 -8.22 -4.71
C LEU A 153 21.15 -8.12 -6.22
N ASP A 154 22.12 -7.48 -6.85
CA ASP A 154 22.13 -7.27 -8.29
C ASP A 154 23.26 -8.08 -8.93
N HIS A 155 22.92 -9.15 -9.65
CA HIS A 155 23.85 -10.12 -10.22
C HIS A 155 24.93 -10.56 -9.22
N PRO A 156 24.54 -11.18 -8.09
CA PRO A 156 25.47 -11.51 -7.02
C PRO A 156 26.54 -12.48 -7.48
N LYS A 157 27.76 -12.30 -6.97
CA LYS A 157 28.83 -13.25 -7.21
C LYS A 157 28.51 -14.57 -6.48
N MET A 158 28.30 -15.62 -7.26
CA MET A 158 28.04 -16.96 -6.72
C MET A 158 29.35 -17.68 -6.39
N LEU A 159 29.28 -18.48 -5.32
CA LEU A 159 30.37 -19.38 -4.91
C LEU A 159 29.93 -20.84 -5.18
N PRO A 160 30.86 -21.71 -5.58
CA PRO A 160 30.60 -23.16 -5.53
C PRO A 160 30.19 -23.60 -4.11
N ALA A 161 29.26 -24.56 -3.99
CA ALA A 161 28.72 -24.98 -2.71
C ALA A 161 29.82 -25.39 -1.69
N ASN A 162 30.87 -26.08 -2.15
CA ASN A 162 32.00 -26.47 -1.30
C ASN A 162 32.87 -25.32 -0.81
N GLN A 163 32.69 -24.10 -1.33
CA GLN A 163 33.39 -22.88 -0.89
C GLN A 163 32.50 -22.00 0.02
N ALA A 164 31.24 -22.35 0.21
CA ALA A 164 30.31 -21.62 1.07
C ALA A 164 30.49 -21.93 2.57
N THR A 165 31.73 -22.00 3.02
CA THR A 165 32.13 -22.37 4.41
C THR A 165 31.62 -21.45 5.50
N TYR A 166 31.07 -20.29 5.12
CA TYR A 166 30.42 -19.33 6.03
C TYR A 166 28.99 -19.73 6.42
N LEU A 167 28.41 -20.74 5.79
CA LEU A 167 27.10 -21.33 6.14
C LEU A 167 27.28 -22.55 7.02
N ALA A 168 26.46 -22.67 8.05
CA ALA A 168 26.31 -23.91 8.78
C ALA A 168 25.33 -24.85 8.06
N ASP A 169 25.41 -26.16 8.31
CA ASP A 169 24.53 -27.15 7.67
C ASP A 169 23.03 -26.89 7.90
N ALA A 170 22.69 -26.28 9.04
CA ALA A 170 21.32 -25.88 9.37
C ALA A 170 20.91 -24.49 8.81
N SER A 171 21.77 -23.84 8.04
CA SER A 171 21.46 -22.51 7.48
C SER A 171 20.42 -22.63 6.37
N LEU A 172 19.27 -21.97 6.54
CA LEU A 172 18.22 -21.96 5.53
C LEU A 172 18.67 -21.19 4.28
N VAL A 173 18.39 -21.79 3.13
CA VAL A 173 18.59 -21.20 1.81
C VAL A 173 17.30 -21.28 0.98
N PHE A 174 17.16 -20.34 0.04
CA PHE A 174 16.16 -20.40 -1.01
C PHE A 174 16.83 -20.94 -2.27
N ALA A 175 16.47 -22.14 -2.68
CA ALA A 175 17.04 -22.82 -3.83
C ALA A 175 16.11 -22.74 -5.03
N ILE A 176 16.69 -22.49 -6.20
CA ILE A 176 16.02 -22.48 -7.49
C ILE A 176 16.90 -23.18 -8.51
N GLU A 177 16.29 -23.93 -9.40
CA GLU A 177 16.94 -24.49 -10.58
C GLU A 177 16.16 -24.09 -11.83
N LEU A 178 16.89 -23.63 -12.84
CA LEU A 178 16.33 -23.28 -14.13
C LEU A 178 17.31 -23.70 -15.25
N ASN A 179 16.83 -24.48 -16.19
CA ASN A 179 17.64 -24.94 -17.37
C ASN A 179 19.00 -25.59 -16.98
N GLY A 180 19.05 -26.31 -15.85
CA GLY A 180 20.27 -26.96 -15.34
C GLY A 180 21.24 -26.05 -14.59
N ASP A 181 20.90 -24.76 -14.39
CA ASP A 181 21.62 -23.81 -13.50
C ASP A 181 20.92 -23.75 -12.14
N ALA A 182 21.56 -24.32 -11.11
CA ALA A 182 21.04 -24.35 -9.74
C ALA A 182 21.72 -23.27 -8.89
N ARG A 183 20.93 -22.49 -8.19
CA ARG A 183 21.36 -21.41 -7.30
C ARG A 183 20.73 -21.55 -5.91
N ALA A 184 21.47 -21.14 -4.89
CA ALA A 184 20.99 -21.08 -3.51
C ALA A 184 21.30 -19.72 -2.90
N TYR A 185 20.28 -19.06 -2.38
CA TYR A 185 20.37 -17.73 -1.77
C TYR A 185 20.14 -17.87 -0.26
N PRO A 186 21.17 -17.64 0.59
CA PRO A 186 21.02 -17.76 2.04
C PRO A 186 19.96 -16.82 2.57
N LYS A 187 18.98 -17.38 3.32
CA LYS A 187 17.86 -16.59 3.87
C LYS A 187 18.34 -15.41 4.69
N ARG A 188 19.43 -15.56 5.47
CA ARG A 188 20.00 -14.46 6.26
C ARG A 188 20.52 -13.30 5.40
N ILE A 189 21.01 -13.58 4.18
CA ILE A 189 21.44 -12.56 3.22
C ILE A 189 20.22 -11.94 2.58
N MET A 190 19.26 -12.74 2.13
CA MET A 190 18.01 -12.24 1.56
C MET A 190 17.21 -11.37 2.53
N ALA A 191 17.34 -11.60 3.85
CA ALA A 191 16.69 -10.76 4.87
C ALA A 191 17.23 -9.31 4.90
N TRP A 192 18.43 -9.06 4.42
CA TRP A 192 19.02 -7.71 4.30
C TRP A 192 18.72 -7.03 2.98
N HIS A 193 18.49 -7.81 1.92
CA HIS A 193 18.34 -7.28 0.57
C HIS A 193 16.90 -7.32 0.06
N GLU A 194 16.11 -8.27 0.55
CA GLU A 194 14.70 -8.50 0.21
C GLU A 194 14.42 -8.70 -1.29
N MET A 195 15.32 -8.32 -2.16
CA MET A 195 15.22 -8.55 -3.60
C MET A 195 16.54 -9.04 -4.18
N VAL A 196 16.45 -9.87 -5.21
CA VAL A 196 17.59 -10.29 -6.03
C VAL A 196 17.20 -10.20 -7.50
N ARG A 197 18.09 -9.62 -8.30
CA ARG A 197 18.03 -9.68 -9.77
C ARG A 197 19.22 -10.50 -10.22
N ASP A 198 18.95 -11.59 -10.90
CA ASP A 198 20.02 -12.49 -11.32
C ASP A 198 19.67 -13.17 -12.65
N ARG A 199 20.70 -13.66 -13.33
CA ARG A 199 20.55 -14.44 -14.54
C ARG A 199 20.82 -15.91 -14.26
N ILE A 200 19.78 -16.73 -14.36
CA ILE A 200 19.81 -18.16 -14.05
C ILE A 200 19.38 -18.95 -15.28
N GLY A 201 20.14 -19.96 -15.66
CA GLY A 201 19.82 -20.77 -16.84
C GLY A 201 19.64 -19.97 -18.13
N GLY A 202 20.31 -18.82 -18.24
CA GLY A 202 20.22 -17.92 -19.41
C GLY A 202 19.08 -16.91 -19.36
N GLU A 203 18.22 -16.92 -18.33
CA GLU A 203 17.06 -16.03 -18.18
C GLU A 203 17.26 -15.01 -17.07
N GLU A 204 16.79 -13.77 -17.30
CA GLU A 204 16.77 -12.72 -16.29
C GLU A 204 15.57 -12.91 -15.34
N LEU A 205 15.83 -12.88 -14.05
CA LEU A 205 14.86 -13.12 -13.00
C LEU A 205 14.80 -11.97 -11.98
N ASN A 206 13.61 -11.73 -11.42
CA ASN A 206 13.41 -10.94 -10.23
C ASN A 206 13.00 -11.88 -9.08
N GLY A 207 13.86 -12.04 -8.07
CA GLY A 207 13.50 -12.73 -6.83
C GLY A 207 13.09 -11.72 -5.75
N VAL A 208 12.05 -12.02 -5.00
CA VAL A 208 11.57 -11.17 -3.92
C VAL A 208 11.31 -11.97 -2.65
N TYR A 209 11.94 -11.55 -1.56
CA TYR A 209 11.74 -12.08 -0.23
C TYR A 209 10.99 -11.07 0.64
N CYS A 210 9.78 -11.41 1.03
CA CYS A 210 9.02 -10.63 2.01
C CYS A 210 9.37 -11.11 3.42
N THR A 211 10.15 -10.34 4.17
CA THR A 211 10.58 -10.68 5.53
C THR A 211 9.41 -10.80 6.49
N LEU A 212 8.37 -9.98 6.33
CA LEU A 212 7.15 -9.99 7.14
C LEU A 212 6.31 -11.27 6.90
N CYS A 213 6.32 -11.78 5.67
CA CYS A 213 5.51 -12.95 5.26
C CYS A 213 6.32 -14.26 5.33
N GLY A 214 7.65 -14.19 5.39
CA GLY A 214 8.54 -15.34 5.26
C GLY A 214 8.52 -15.99 3.88
N SER A 215 8.00 -15.30 2.85
CA SER A 215 7.82 -15.85 1.50
C SER A 215 8.93 -15.40 0.54
N MET A 216 9.44 -16.33 -0.26
CA MET A 216 10.37 -16.09 -1.36
C MET A 216 9.74 -16.53 -2.67
N ILE A 217 9.73 -15.65 -3.67
CA ILE A 217 9.20 -15.93 -5.00
C ILE A 217 10.21 -15.43 -6.03
N PHE A 218 10.51 -16.25 -7.03
CA PHE A 218 11.21 -15.81 -8.21
C PHE A 218 10.24 -15.68 -9.38
N TYR A 219 10.45 -14.65 -10.17
CA TYR A 219 9.66 -14.35 -11.36
C TYR A 219 10.58 -14.22 -12.58
N ARG A 220 10.15 -14.69 -13.74
CA ARG A 220 10.76 -14.30 -15.01
C ARG A 220 10.63 -12.80 -15.17
N ALA A 221 11.74 -12.12 -15.49
CA ALA A 221 11.74 -10.66 -15.62
C ALA A 221 11.13 -10.15 -16.94
N THR A 222 10.90 -11.04 -17.90
CA THR A 222 10.39 -10.69 -19.23
C THR A 222 8.96 -11.14 -19.42
N ILE A 223 8.06 -10.18 -19.71
CA ILE A 223 6.65 -10.44 -20.03
C ILE A 223 6.38 -9.96 -21.45
N LYS A 224 5.87 -10.85 -22.33
CA LYS A 224 5.52 -10.50 -23.71
C LYS A 224 6.65 -9.77 -24.46
N GLY A 225 7.90 -10.17 -24.21
CA GLY A 225 9.11 -9.59 -24.82
C GLY A 225 9.59 -8.28 -24.20
N VAL A 226 8.94 -7.78 -23.15
CA VAL A 226 9.37 -6.58 -22.40
C VAL A 226 10.05 -7.01 -21.10
N HIS A 227 11.26 -6.52 -20.87
CA HIS A 227 12.01 -6.75 -19.65
C HIS A 227 11.58 -5.75 -18.55
N HIS A 228 11.20 -6.25 -17.38
CA HIS A 228 10.79 -5.47 -16.21
C HIS A 228 11.86 -5.55 -15.13
N VAL A 229 12.46 -4.41 -14.81
CA VAL A 229 13.38 -4.27 -13.68
C VAL A 229 12.58 -3.83 -12.48
N LEU A 230 12.47 -4.70 -11.48
CA LEU A 230 11.69 -4.43 -10.28
C LEU A 230 12.57 -4.01 -9.11
N GLY A 231 12.07 -3.12 -8.27
CA GLY A 231 12.73 -2.57 -7.09
C GLY A 231 11.85 -2.55 -5.86
N THR A 232 12.43 -2.16 -4.72
CA THR A 232 11.72 -1.97 -3.45
C THR A 232 10.93 -0.68 -3.47
N SER A 233 9.60 -0.77 -3.46
CA SER A 233 8.73 0.42 -3.53
C SER A 233 8.75 1.28 -2.27
N GLY A 234 9.01 0.69 -1.11
CA GLY A 234 8.81 1.29 0.22
C GLY A 234 7.40 1.05 0.78
N PHE A 235 6.49 0.45 0.03
CA PHE A 235 5.10 0.21 0.41
C PHE A 235 4.76 -1.27 0.57
N LEU A 236 3.72 -1.51 1.36
CA LEU A 236 3.09 -2.80 1.59
C LEU A 236 1.63 -2.76 1.13
N TYR A 237 1.14 -3.83 0.56
CA TYR A 237 -0.28 -4.12 0.44
C TYR A 237 -0.71 -4.89 1.69
N ARG A 238 -1.41 -4.22 2.61
CA ARG A 238 -1.61 -4.67 3.99
C ARG A 238 -0.25 -4.99 4.66
N SER A 239 0.15 -6.26 4.73
CA SER A 239 1.42 -6.70 5.33
C SER A 239 2.38 -7.32 4.31
N ASN A 240 2.05 -7.36 3.02
CA ASN A 240 2.90 -7.93 1.98
C ASN A 240 3.60 -6.85 1.17
N LYS A 241 4.91 -7.03 0.92
CA LYS A 241 5.73 -6.11 0.15
C LYS A 241 5.16 -5.83 -1.24
N LEU A 242 5.16 -4.57 -1.67
CA LEU A 242 4.95 -4.17 -3.05
C LEU A 242 6.30 -3.89 -3.71
N MET A 243 6.45 -4.39 -4.91
CA MET A 243 7.55 -4.02 -5.81
C MET A 243 7.13 -2.81 -6.65
N TYR A 244 8.08 -2.11 -7.28
CA TYR A 244 7.77 -1.13 -8.31
C TYR A 244 8.59 -1.39 -9.57
N ASP A 245 8.04 -1.08 -10.73
CA ASP A 245 8.71 -1.15 -12.01
C ASP A 245 9.51 0.14 -12.27
N HIS A 246 10.81 0.02 -12.54
CA HIS A 246 11.69 1.16 -12.73
C HIS A 246 11.28 2.04 -13.92
N ALA A 247 10.77 1.43 -15.01
CA ALA A 247 10.44 2.14 -16.23
C ALA A 247 9.10 2.89 -16.14
N THR A 248 8.09 2.27 -15.51
CA THR A 248 6.72 2.78 -15.54
C THR A 248 6.24 3.33 -14.20
N GLN A 249 6.99 3.11 -13.13
CA GLN A 249 6.64 3.45 -11.75
C GLN A 249 5.37 2.76 -11.23
N SER A 250 4.88 1.74 -11.94
CA SER A 250 3.74 0.93 -11.47
C SER A 250 4.13 0.13 -10.25
N LEU A 251 3.24 0.05 -9.25
CA LEU A 251 3.38 -0.88 -8.13
C LEU A 251 2.89 -2.27 -8.53
N TRP A 252 3.60 -3.29 -8.07
CA TRP A 252 3.32 -4.69 -8.34
C TRP A 252 3.13 -5.48 -7.06
N SER A 253 2.12 -6.33 -7.03
CA SER A 253 1.91 -7.28 -5.95
C SER A 253 2.97 -8.37 -5.99
N THR A 254 3.66 -8.58 -4.86
CA THR A 254 4.65 -9.66 -4.75
C THR A 254 4.01 -11.04 -4.80
N LEU A 255 2.77 -11.21 -4.29
CA LEU A 255 2.14 -12.53 -4.23
C LEU A 255 1.47 -12.94 -5.55
N THR A 256 0.93 -11.97 -6.30
CA THR A 256 0.21 -12.27 -7.55
C THR A 256 1.04 -12.00 -8.81
N GLY A 257 2.17 -11.31 -8.69
CA GLY A 257 2.98 -10.94 -9.86
C GLY A 257 2.28 -9.98 -10.83
N THR A 258 1.24 -9.24 -10.37
CA THR A 258 0.46 -8.35 -11.22
C THR A 258 0.63 -6.89 -10.83
N PRO A 259 0.53 -5.92 -11.79
CA PRO A 259 0.50 -4.51 -11.48
C PRO A 259 -0.78 -4.15 -10.73
N VAL A 260 -0.65 -3.44 -9.62
CA VAL A 260 -1.78 -3.08 -8.74
C VAL A 260 -2.04 -1.58 -8.63
N VAL A 261 -1.05 -0.73 -8.95
CA VAL A 261 -1.20 0.73 -9.05
C VAL A 261 -0.38 1.24 -10.23
N GLY A 262 -0.91 2.20 -10.98
CA GLY A 262 -0.20 2.90 -12.03
C GLY A 262 -0.58 2.49 -13.46
N PRO A 263 0.20 2.91 -14.46
CA PRO A 263 -0.17 2.82 -15.88
C PRO A 263 -0.26 1.38 -16.42
N LEU A 264 0.33 0.39 -15.74
CA LEU A 264 0.29 -1.01 -16.17
C LEU A 264 -0.95 -1.77 -15.69
N VAL A 265 -1.73 -1.20 -14.76
CA VAL A 265 -2.96 -1.84 -14.24
C VAL A 265 -3.96 -2.08 -15.36
N GLY A 266 -4.51 -3.31 -15.42
CA GLY A 266 -5.52 -3.70 -16.40
C GLY A 266 -4.98 -3.98 -17.81
N ARG A 267 -3.64 -4.09 -17.97
CA ARG A 267 -3.02 -4.43 -19.25
C ARG A 267 -2.82 -5.93 -19.49
N GLY A 268 -3.34 -6.77 -18.61
CA GLY A 268 -3.17 -8.23 -18.70
C GLY A 268 -1.71 -8.65 -18.62
N LEU A 269 -0.94 -7.99 -17.73
CA LEU A 269 0.44 -8.33 -17.43
C LEU A 269 0.48 -9.11 -16.12
N GLU A 270 1.23 -10.22 -16.14
CA GLU A 270 1.46 -11.08 -15.00
C GLU A 270 2.86 -11.67 -15.12
N LEU A 271 3.63 -11.56 -14.06
CA LEU A 271 4.95 -12.21 -13.97
C LEU A 271 4.76 -13.71 -13.78
N GLU A 272 5.52 -14.49 -14.53
CA GLU A 272 5.51 -15.95 -14.40
C GLU A 272 6.33 -16.37 -13.16
N PRO A 273 5.70 -16.99 -12.15
CA PRO A 273 6.40 -17.45 -10.96
C PRO A 273 7.16 -18.74 -11.25
N LEU A 274 8.32 -18.89 -10.61
CA LEU A 274 9.15 -20.08 -10.67
C LEU A 274 9.15 -20.81 -9.33
N SER A 275 9.32 -22.14 -9.41
CA SER A 275 9.40 -22.98 -8.20
C SER A 275 10.64 -22.65 -7.38
N VAL A 276 10.47 -22.42 -6.09
CA VAL A 276 11.53 -22.17 -5.10
C VAL A 276 11.38 -23.15 -3.94
N VAL A 277 12.49 -23.73 -3.51
CA VAL A 277 12.54 -24.63 -2.36
C VAL A 277 13.26 -23.93 -1.22
N THR A 278 12.64 -23.92 -0.03
CA THR A 278 13.34 -23.55 1.21
C THR A 278 13.90 -24.82 1.84
N THR A 279 15.22 -24.88 2.00
CA THR A 279 15.95 -26.04 2.53
C THR A 279 17.19 -25.62 3.32
N THR A 280 17.91 -26.56 3.86
CA THR A 280 19.22 -26.39 4.50
C THR A 280 20.32 -26.96 3.64
#